data_76d52c5d18e4cbfaf8b52c54e95a4ac6
#
_entry.id   76d52c5d18e4cbfaf8b52c54e95a4ac6
#
_cell.length_a   1.000
_cell.length_b   1.000
_cell.length_c   1.000
_cell.angle_alpha   90.00
_cell.angle_beta   90.00
_cell.angle_gamma   90.00
#
_symmetry.space_group_name_H-M   'P 1'
#
loop_
_entity.id
_entity.type
_entity.pdbx_description
1 polymer ?
#
loop_
_entity_poly.entity_id
_entity_poly.type
_entity_poly.pdbx_seq_one_letter_code
_entity_poly.pdbx_strand_id
1 'polypeptide(L)'
;MTGVQTCALPIFPVVAAAVLAKHLAPLGVDAVIAEGTESGGHVGEMTTMALVPQVVDAVDVPVIAAGGIADGRQLAAAFALGACGVQVGTCLLVSEECPVHENYKAALLRAKDSDTIVTGRIGGTPVRVLKNRMSREYVRQEKAGADKMELEKYTLGSLRRAVFEGDTATGSLMAGQVAGMLHEVRPVAEILDELWESGRQRMHSLSELC
;
A
#
# COMPACT_ATOMS: atom_id res chain seq x y z
N MET A 1 -17.47 39.09 -2.92
CA MET A 1 -16.94 37.77 -3.21
C MET A 1 -15.49 37.73 -2.82
N THR A 2 -15.18 37.25 -1.65
CA THR A 2 -13.81 37.10 -1.16
C THR A 2 -13.24 35.83 -1.79
N GLY A 3 -12.36 36.03 -2.79
CA GLY A 3 -11.57 34.92 -3.34
C GLY A 3 -10.67 34.36 -2.25
N VAL A 4 -11.02 33.25 -1.67
CA VAL A 4 -10.08 32.42 -0.92
C VAL A 4 -9.13 31.86 -1.97
N GLN A 5 -7.96 32.46 -2.14
CA GLN A 5 -6.84 31.81 -2.80
C GLN A 5 -6.40 30.68 -1.90
N THR A 6 -6.97 29.50 -2.08
CA THR A 6 -6.33 28.28 -1.63
C THR A 6 -5.09 28.11 -2.49
N CYS A 7 -3.89 28.40 -1.95
CA CYS A 7 -2.66 27.80 -2.44
C CYS A 7 -2.81 26.29 -2.20
N ALA A 8 -3.53 25.64 -3.11
CA ALA A 8 -3.73 24.21 -3.03
C ALA A 8 -2.38 23.55 -3.31
N LEU A 9 -1.88 22.80 -2.34
CA LEU A 9 -0.84 21.81 -2.58
C LEU A 9 -1.38 20.83 -3.65
N PRO A 10 -0.51 20.20 -4.46
CA PRO A 10 -0.94 19.17 -5.39
C PRO A 10 -1.81 18.13 -4.69
N ILE A 11 -2.93 17.76 -5.32
CA ILE A 11 -3.91 16.84 -4.76
C ILE A 11 -3.86 15.53 -5.54
N PHE A 12 -3.46 14.43 -4.86
CA PHE A 12 -3.36 13.08 -5.41
C PHE A 12 -4.28 12.14 -4.62
N PRO A 13 -5.58 12.03 -4.96
CA PRO A 13 -6.46 11.10 -4.27
C PRO A 13 -6.08 9.65 -4.55
N VAL A 14 -6.17 8.81 -3.52
CA VAL A 14 -6.00 7.36 -3.61
C VAL A 14 -7.34 6.73 -3.97
N VAL A 15 -7.36 5.91 -5.02
CA VAL A 15 -8.55 5.24 -5.53
C VAL A 15 -8.32 3.74 -5.67
N ALA A 16 -9.34 2.96 -5.31
CA ALA A 16 -9.34 1.51 -5.45
C ALA A 16 -10.31 1.02 -6.56
N ALA A 17 -10.85 1.96 -7.35
CA ALA A 17 -11.76 1.65 -8.45
C ALA A 17 -11.75 2.75 -9.52
N ALA A 18 -11.86 2.38 -10.80
CA ALA A 18 -11.88 3.32 -11.91
C ALA A 18 -13.08 4.29 -11.87
N VAL A 19 -14.22 3.83 -11.35
CA VAL A 19 -15.41 4.70 -11.19
C VAL A 19 -15.13 5.87 -10.25
N LEU A 20 -14.35 5.65 -9.18
CA LEU A 20 -13.97 6.71 -8.26
C LEU A 20 -13.00 7.68 -8.91
N ALA A 21 -12.02 7.19 -9.68
CA ALA A 21 -11.10 8.02 -10.46
C ALA A 21 -11.87 8.95 -11.42
N LYS A 22 -12.82 8.42 -12.21
CA LYS A 22 -13.70 9.20 -13.10
C LYS A 22 -14.48 10.30 -12.37
N HIS A 23 -14.89 10.03 -11.13
CA HIS A 23 -15.64 11.01 -10.35
C HIS A 23 -14.74 12.13 -9.82
N LEU A 24 -13.50 11.81 -9.43
CA LEU A 24 -12.58 12.75 -8.80
C LEU A 24 -11.79 13.59 -9.82
N ALA A 25 -11.40 13.03 -10.96
CA ALA A 25 -10.57 13.71 -11.97
C ALA A 25 -11.13 15.08 -12.38
N PRO A 26 -12.46 15.27 -12.64
CA PRO A 26 -13.00 16.57 -13.02
C PRO A 26 -13.00 17.61 -11.89
N LEU A 27 -12.71 17.22 -10.65
CA LEU A 27 -12.70 18.15 -9.50
C LEU A 27 -11.40 18.95 -9.37
N GLY A 28 -10.47 18.82 -10.31
CA GLY A 28 -9.22 19.59 -10.34
C GLY A 28 -8.08 18.94 -9.56
N VAL A 29 -8.05 17.61 -9.51
CA VAL A 29 -6.91 16.85 -8.96
C VAL A 29 -5.73 16.87 -9.94
N ASP A 30 -4.50 16.85 -9.42
CA ASP A 30 -3.28 16.91 -10.26
C ASP A 30 -2.87 15.54 -10.80
N ALA A 31 -3.21 14.48 -10.08
CA ALA A 31 -3.03 13.07 -10.47
C ALA A 31 -3.98 12.19 -9.66
N VAL A 32 -4.10 10.91 -9.99
CA VAL A 32 -4.77 9.91 -9.17
C VAL A 32 -3.82 8.77 -8.83
N ILE A 33 -3.91 8.24 -7.61
CA ILE A 33 -3.14 7.08 -7.17
C ILE A 33 -4.05 5.85 -7.23
N ALA A 34 -3.80 4.95 -8.18
CA ALA A 34 -4.52 3.68 -8.31
C ALA A 34 -3.89 2.64 -7.38
N GLU A 35 -4.54 2.38 -6.24
CA GLU A 35 -4.02 1.48 -5.22
C GLU A 35 -4.70 0.12 -5.24
N GLY A 36 -3.92 -0.92 -5.62
CA GLY A 36 -4.38 -2.30 -5.62
C GLY A 36 -4.43 -2.94 -4.24
N THR A 37 -5.16 -4.04 -4.15
CA THR A 37 -5.39 -4.81 -2.90
C THR A 37 -4.11 -5.38 -2.28
N GLU A 38 -2.99 -5.39 -3.00
CA GLU A 38 -1.68 -5.84 -2.50
C GLU A 38 -1.06 -4.85 -1.50
N SER A 39 -1.59 -3.64 -1.37
CA SER A 39 -1.09 -2.63 -0.44
C SER A 39 -1.27 -3.02 1.02
N GLY A 40 -0.55 -2.33 1.91
CA GLY A 40 -0.75 -2.42 3.36
C GLY A 40 -1.71 -1.34 3.86
N GLY A 41 -2.36 -1.57 5.00
CA GLY A 41 -3.38 -0.66 5.50
C GLY A 41 -4.73 -0.87 4.82
N HIS A 42 -5.49 0.19 4.61
CA HIS A 42 -6.79 0.10 3.95
C HIS A 42 -6.66 -0.39 2.51
N VAL A 43 -7.48 -1.35 2.11
CA VAL A 43 -7.38 -1.97 0.78
C VAL A 43 -8.75 -2.08 0.12
N GLY A 44 -8.77 -1.88 -1.21
CA GLY A 44 -9.88 -2.26 -2.07
C GLY A 44 -9.82 -3.74 -2.47
N GLU A 45 -10.67 -4.13 -3.41
CA GLU A 45 -10.79 -5.52 -3.87
C GLU A 45 -9.93 -5.81 -5.11
N MET A 46 -9.70 -4.80 -5.96
CA MET A 46 -8.99 -5.00 -7.22
C MET A 46 -7.47 -5.12 -7.01
N THR A 47 -6.84 -6.03 -7.75
CA THR A 47 -5.37 -6.13 -7.82
C THR A 47 -4.78 -5.00 -8.64
N THR A 48 -3.54 -4.63 -8.37
CA THR A 48 -2.81 -3.57 -9.10
C THR A 48 -2.76 -3.84 -10.60
N MET A 49 -2.51 -5.09 -10.99
CA MET A 49 -2.48 -5.52 -12.40
C MET A 49 -3.78 -5.25 -13.15
N ALA A 50 -4.93 -5.39 -12.50
CA ALA A 50 -6.24 -5.17 -13.11
C ALA A 50 -6.74 -3.74 -12.94
N LEU A 51 -6.39 -3.06 -11.86
CA LEU A 51 -6.86 -1.72 -11.53
C LEU A 51 -6.18 -0.64 -12.37
N VAL A 52 -4.84 -0.66 -12.43
CA VAL A 52 -4.06 0.42 -13.04
C VAL A 52 -4.48 0.70 -14.49
N PRO A 53 -4.53 -0.29 -15.42
CA PRO A 53 -4.92 0.02 -16.79
C PRO A 53 -6.36 0.54 -16.90
N GLN A 54 -7.29 0.04 -16.06
CA GLN A 54 -8.66 0.55 -16.07
C GLN A 54 -8.76 2.00 -15.58
N VAL A 55 -7.91 2.41 -14.64
CA VAL A 55 -7.85 3.80 -14.19
C VAL A 55 -7.18 4.65 -15.27
N VAL A 56 -6.09 4.20 -15.89
CA VAL A 56 -5.41 4.90 -16.99
C VAL A 56 -6.37 5.18 -18.15
N ASP A 57 -7.15 4.18 -18.56
CA ASP A 57 -8.15 4.33 -19.64
C ASP A 57 -9.35 5.21 -19.23
N ALA A 58 -9.51 5.49 -17.95
CA ALA A 58 -10.70 6.14 -17.40
C ALA A 58 -10.56 7.64 -17.19
N VAL A 59 -9.33 8.18 -17.14
CA VAL A 59 -9.04 9.59 -16.79
C VAL A 59 -7.94 10.18 -17.67
N ASP A 60 -7.98 11.50 -17.86
CA ASP A 60 -6.96 12.23 -18.62
C ASP A 60 -5.83 12.80 -17.73
N VAL A 61 -5.96 12.70 -16.39
CA VAL A 61 -4.93 13.12 -15.45
C VAL A 61 -3.89 12.00 -15.26
N PRO A 62 -2.64 12.34 -14.87
CA PRO A 62 -1.61 11.34 -14.59
C PRO A 62 -2.06 10.29 -13.58
N VAL A 63 -1.71 9.01 -13.82
CA VAL A 63 -2.02 7.89 -12.93
C VAL A 63 -0.74 7.37 -12.28
N ILE A 64 -0.73 7.28 -10.97
CA ILE A 64 0.35 6.73 -10.15
C ILE A 64 -0.10 5.36 -9.65
N ALA A 65 0.69 4.31 -9.88
CA ALA A 65 0.37 2.97 -9.39
C ALA A 65 0.82 2.78 -7.93
N ALA A 66 0.00 2.13 -7.12
CA ALA A 66 0.31 1.78 -5.74
C ALA A 66 -0.17 0.37 -5.40
N GLY A 67 0.47 -0.24 -4.40
CA GLY A 67 0.19 -1.62 -3.98
C GLY A 67 1.01 -2.65 -4.73
N GLY A 68 1.69 -3.52 -4.00
CA GLY A 68 2.47 -4.61 -4.58
C GLY A 68 3.80 -4.19 -5.22
N ILE A 69 4.34 -3.01 -4.90
CA ILE A 69 5.56 -2.47 -5.53
C ILE A 69 6.66 -2.32 -4.47
N ALA A 70 7.79 -3.00 -4.67
CA ALA A 70 8.95 -2.97 -3.78
C ALA A 70 10.30 -3.07 -4.54
N ASP A 71 10.31 -3.47 -5.81
CA ASP A 71 11.52 -3.54 -6.62
C ASP A 71 11.29 -3.09 -8.07
N GLY A 72 12.35 -3.04 -8.87
CA GLY A 72 12.30 -2.56 -10.24
C GLY A 72 11.46 -3.42 -11.20
N ARG A 73 11.18 -4.68 -10.87
CA ARG A 73 10.30 -5.53 -11.69
C ARG A 73 8.86 -5.02 -11.65
N GLN A 74 8.41 -4.65 -10.47
CA GLN A 74 7.07 -4.11 -10.26
C GLN A 74 6.99 -2.65 -10.75
N LEU A 75 8.06 -1.87 -10.60
CA LEU A 75 8.15 -0.53 -11.20
C LEU A 75 7.98 -0.61 -12.73
N ALA A 76 8.74 -1.48 -13.41
CA ALA A 76 8.64 -1.66 -14.86
C ALA A 76 7.23 -2.13 -15.28
N ALA A 77 6.62 -3.04 -14.50
CA ALA A 77 5.26 -3.49 -14.75
C ALA A 77 4.25 -2.34 -14.61
N ALA A 78 4.37 -1.48 -13.59
CA ALA A 78 3.50 -0.32 -13.41
C ALA A 78 3.55 0.64 -14.61
N PHE A 79 4.73 0.93 -15.13
CA PHE A 79 4.88 1.73 -16.35
C PHE A 79 4.31 1.03 -17.58
N ALA A 80 4.50 -0.29 -17.72
CA ALA A 80 3.90 -1.06 -18.81
C ALA A 80 2.36 -1.07 -18.77
N LEU A 81 1.76 -0.92 -17.58
CA LEU A 81 0.31 -0.76 -17.39
C LEU A 81 -0.19 0.67 -17.65
N GLY A 82 0.70 1.61 -17.99
CA GLY A 82 0.37 2.99 -18.32
C GLY A 82 0.46 3.98 -17.16
N ALA A 83 0.93 3.58 -15.98
CA ALA A 83 1.19 4.53 -14.90
C ALA A 83 2.37 5.45 -15.24
N CYS A 84 2.33 6.71 -14.78
CA CYS A 84 3.42 7.68 -14.94
C CYS A 84 4.41 7.67 -13.75
N GLY A 85 4.11 6.93 -12.69
CA GLY A 85 4.92 6.84 -11.49
C GLY A 85 4.37 5.77 -10.54
N VAL A 86 5.05 5.59 -9.40
CA VAL A 86 4.64 4.64 -8.37
C VAL A 86 4.62 5.30 -6.98
N GLN A 87 3.71 4.83 -6.13
CA GLN A 87 3.72 5.09 -4.70
C GLN A 87 4.10 3.81 -3.97
N VAL A 88 5.13 3.88 -3.15
CA VAL A 88 5.61 2.75 -2.35
C VAL A 88 5.48 3.06 -0.85
N GLY A 89 5.21 2.04 -0.05
CA GLY A 89 5.05 2.20 1.40
C GLY A 89 5.80 1.11 2.17
N THR A 90 5.47 -0.15 1.93
CA THR A 90 5.96 -1.27 2.74
C THR A 90 7.48 -1.41 2.74
N CYS A 91 8.15 -1.19 1.61
CA CYS A 91 9.61 -1.21 1.53
C CYS A 91 10.27 -0.07 2.35
N LEU A 92 9.60 1.07 2.51
CA LEU A 92 10.11 2.19 3.30
C LEU A 92 9.92 1.97 4.82
N LEU A 93 9.09 1.03 5.26
CA LEU A 93 8.97 0.67 6.67
C LEU A 93 10.25 0.05 7.24
N VAL A 94 11.09 -0.54 6.39
CA VAL A 94 12.39 -1.10 6.76
C VAL A 94 13.54 -0.15 6.42
N SER A 95 13.26 1.13 6.22
CA SER A 95 14.33 2.11 6.06
C SER A 95 14.92 2.53 7.41
N GLU A 96 16.19 2.99 7.40
CA GLU A 96 16.86 3.52 8.58
C GLU A 96 16.08 4.71 9.17
N GLU A 97 15.59 5.59 8.29
CA GLU A 97 14.91 6.83 8.65
C GLU A 97 13.45 6.62 9.13
N CYS A 98 12.85 5.44 8.86
CA CYS A 98 11.49 5.17 9.29
C CYS A 98 11.41 5.06 10.83
N PRO A 99 10.60 5.88 11.51
CA PRO A 99 10.57 5.94 12.97
C PRO A 99 9.75 4.82 13.63
N VAL A 100 9.30 3.80 12.87
CA VAL A 100 8.60 2.66 13.46
C VAL A 100 9.53 1.86 14.36
N HIS A 101 8.99 1.28 15.42
CA HIS A 101 9.75 0.50 16.40
C HIS A 101 10.55 -0.64 15.75
N GLU A 102 11.74 -0.93 16.24
CA GLU A 102 12.63 -1.97 15.68
C GLU A 102 12.01 -3.36 15.64
N ASN A 103 11.14 -3.70 16.58
CA ASN A 103 10.36 -4.94 16.54
C ASN A 103 9.45 -5.03 15.31
N TYR A 104 8.92 -3.88 14.86
CA TYR A 104 8.09 -3.83 13.64
C TYR A 104 8.95 -4.11 12.41
N LYS A 105 10.11 -3.44 12.26
CA LYS A 105 11.08 -3.71 11.19
C LYS A 105 11.51 -5.17 11.19
N ALA A 106 11.87 -5.70 12.36
CA ALA A 106 12.26 -7.10 12.51
C ALA A 106 11.13 -8.09 12.14
N ALA A 107 9.87 -7.75 12.40
CA ALA A 107 8.74 -8.58 11.98
C ALA A 107 8.56 -8.58 10.45
N LEU A 108 8.77 -7.42 9.79
CA LEU A 108 8.76 -7.31 8.33
C LEU A 108 9.87 -8.14 7.68
N LEU A 109 11.11 -8.04 8.18
CA LEU A 109 12.26 -8.79 7.65
C LEU A 109 12.13 -10.32 7.79
N ARG A 110 11.28 -10.80 8.71
CA ARG A 110 10.97 -12.22 8.87
C ARG A 110 9.74 -12.68 8.08
N ALA A 111 9.00 -11.74 7.50
CA ALA A 111 7.76 -12.04 6.81
C ALA A 111 8.03 -12.87 5.53
N LYS A 112 7.12 -13.79 5.26
CA LYS A 112 7.10 -14.60 4.05
C LYS A 112 5.98 -14.12 3.11
N ASP A 113 5.91 -14.67 1.94
CA ASP A 113 4.93 -14.37 0.89
C ASP A 113 3.47 -14.46 1.36
N SER A 114 3.17 -15.38 2.27
CA SER A 114 1.83 -15.64 2.79
C SER A 114 1.55 -15.00 4.15
N ASP A 115 2.45 -14.17 4.69
CA ASP A 115 2.34 -13.67 6.08
C ASP A 115 1.51 -12.40 6.24
N THR A 116 0.77 -11.98 5.23
CA THR A 116 -0.24 -10.92 5.37
C THR A 116 -1.66 -11.48 5.42
N ILE A 117 -2.56 -10.76 6.04
CA ILE A 117 -3.99 -11.07 6.13
C ILE A 117 -4.79 -9.77 6.08
N VAL A 118 -6.00 -9.81 5.53
CA VAL A 118 -6.94 -8.68 5.56
C VAL A 118 -7.97 -8.93 6.65
N THR A 119 -8.09 -8.00 7.58
CA THR A 119 -9.14 -7.90 8.59
C THR A 119 -10.24 -6.98 8.10
N GLY A 120 -11.46 -7.06 8.64
CA GLY A 120 -12.55 -6.14 8.34
C GLY A 120 -13.22 -6.35 6.97
N ARG A 121 -13.14 -7.55 6.38
CA ARG A 121 -13.82 -7.87 5.10
C ARG A 121 -15.32 -8.05 5.25
N ILE A 122 -15.79 -8.47 6.42
CA ILE A 122 -17.20 -8.75 6.69
C ILE A 122 -17.76 -7.62 7.57
N GLY A 123 -18.46 -6.66 6.96
CA GLY A 123 -19.12 -5.57 7.70
C GLY A 123 -18.19 -4.51 8.29
N GLY A 124 -16.91 -4.53 7.94
CA GLY A 124 -15.90 -3.58 8.42
C GLY A 124 -15.22 -2.81 7.28
N THR A 125 -14.10 -2.18 7.63
CA THR A 125 -13.20 -1.55 6.66
C THR A 125 -12.00 -2.49 6.45
N PRO A 126 -11.79 -3.02 5.23
CA PRO A 126 -10.70 -3.95 4.97
C PRO A 126 -9.33 -3.33 5.22
N VAL A 127 -8.51 -3.97 6.06
CA VAL A 127 -7.15 -3.52 6.39
C VAL A 127 -6.17 -4.70 6.28
N ARG A 128 -5.14 -4.56 5.45
CA ARG A 128 -4.07 -5.56 5.34
C ARG A 128 -2.97 -5.30 6.37
N VAL A 129 -2.65 -6.36 7.12
CA VAL A 129 -1.63 -6.37 8.18
C VAL A 129 -0.80 -7.65 8.11
N LEU A 130 0.37 -7.67 8.76
CA LEU A 130 1.06 -8.93 9.02
C LEU A 130 0.22 -9.83 9.95
N LYS A 131 0.30 -11.14 9.71
CA LYS A 131 -0.34 -12.15 10.55
C LYS A 131 0.32 -12.18 11.94
N ASN A 132 -0.47 -11.94 12.97
CA ASN A 132 -0.08 -12.09 14.36
C ASN A 132 -1.24 -12.66 15.18
N ARG A 133 -1.10 -12.69 16.51
CA ARG A 133 -2.16 -13.18 17.40
C ARG A 133 -3.45 -12.38 17.24
N MET A 134 -3.34 -11.04 17.25
CA MET A 134 -4.51 -10.16 17.14
C MET A 134 -5.23 -10.33 15.80
N SER A 135 -4.53 -10.26 14.68
CA SER A 135 -5.15 -10.33 13.36
C SER A 135 -5.82 -11.68 13.06
N ARG A 136 -5.23 -12.78 13.55
CA ARG A 136 -5.84 -14.13 13.45
C ARG A 136 -7.10 -14.23 14.29
N GLU A 137 -7.06 -13.70 15.52
CA GLU A 137 -8.23 -13.70 16.41
C GLU A 137 -9.34 -12.81 15.85
N TYR A 138 -9.00 -11.63 15.34
CA TYR A 138 -9.95 -10.74 14.67
C TYR A 138 -10.71 -11.48 13.56
N VAL A 139 -9.96 -12.09 12.62
CA VAL A 139 -10.58 -12.81 11.48
C VAL A 139 -11.40 -14.02 11.96
N ARG A 140 -10.97 -14.69 13.04
CA ARG A 140 -11.73 -15.78 13.64
C ARG A 140 -13.08 -15.30 14.18
N GLN A 141 -13.09 -14.19 14.92
CA GLN A 141 -14.30 -13.59 15.49
C GLN A 141 -15.22 -13.04 14.39
N GLU A 142 -14.64 -12.35 13.40
CA GLU A 142 -15.37 -11.84 12.24
C GLU A 142 -16.13 -12.95 11.50
N LYS A 143 -15.47 -14.09 11.26
CA LYS A 143 -16.09 -15.27 10.64
C LYS A 143 -17.15 -15.94 11.53
N ALA A 144 -17.03 -15.79 12.84
CA ALA A 144 -18.01 -16.30 13.81
C ALA A 144 -19.24 -15.38 13.94
N GLY A 145 -19.26 -14.23 13.26
CA GLY A 145 -20.38 -13.28 13.25
C GLY A 145 -20.33 -12.26 14.40
N ALA A 146 -19.15 -12.03 14.99
CA ALA A 146 -18.98 -10.95 15.98
C ALA A 146 -19.40 -9.60 15.42
N ASP A 147 -20.03 -8.77 16.22
CA ASP A 147 -20.46 -7.45 15.80
C ASP A 147 -19.27 -6.47 15.67
N LYS A 148 -19.53 -5.33 15.02
CA LYS A 148 -18.50 -4.32 14.78
C LYS A 148 -17.88 -3.79 16.06
N MET A 149 -18.66 -3.58 17.12
CA MET A 149 -18.15 -3.07 18.40
C MET A 149 -17.23 -4.09 19.10
N GLU A 150 -17.54 -5.37 18.98
CA GLU A 150 -16.68 -6.43 19.50
C GLU A 150 -15.35 -6.48 18.75
N LEU A 151 -15.39 -6.38 17.42
CA LEU A 151 -14.20 -6.38 16.57
C LEU A 151 -13.32 -5.13 16.78
N GLU A 152 -13.92 -3.95 16.97
CA GLU A 152 -13.18 -2.72 17.25
C GLU A 152 -12.30 -2.79 18.51
N LYS A 153 -12.67 -3.60 19.52
CA LYS A 153 -11.85 -3.80 20.72
C LYS A 153 -10.46 -4.33 20.42
N TYR A 154 -10.29 -5.09 19.34
CA TYR A 154 -8.99 -5.60 18.90
C TYR A 154 -8.13 -4.53 18.23
N THR A 155 -8.76 -3.61 17.48
CA THR A 155 -8.07 -2.65 16.62
C THR A 155 -7.87 -1.28 17.27
N LEU A 156 -8.65 -0.94 18.31
CA LEU A 156 -8.53 0.34 19.01
C LEU A 156 -7.11 0.52 19.58
N GLY A 157 -6.40 1.55 19.08
CA GLY A 157 -5.03 1.85 19.48
C GLY A 157 -3.97 0.83 19.02
N SER A 158 -4.36 -0.21 18.26
CA SER A 158 -3.45 -1.29 17.86
C SER A 158 -2.32 -0.83 16.95
N LEU A 159 -2.56 0.14 16.05
CA LEU A 159 -1.52 0.72 15.21
C LEU A 159 -0.47 1.45 16.06
N ARG A 160 -0.91 2.25 17.05
CA ARG A 160 -0.02 2.93 17.97
C ARG A 160 0.85 1.93 18.74
N ARG A 161 0.28 0.84 19.26
CA ARG A 161 1.04 -0.23 19.93
C ARG A 161 2.10 -0.84 19.04
N ALA A 162 1.78 -1.09 17.76
CA ALA A 162 2.77 -1.63 16.81
C ALA A 162 3.91 -0.62 16.54
N VAL A 163 3.54 0.64 16.22
CA VAL A 163 4.49 1.65 15.72
C VAL A 163 5.41 2.17 16.82
N PHE A 164 4.87 2.48 18.01
CA PHE A 164 5.62 3.16 19.08
C PHE A 164 6.02 2.23 20.22
N GLU A 165 5.23 1.20 20.52
CA GLU A 165 5.49 0.32 21.66
C GLU A 165 6.12 -1.01 21.22
N GLY A 166 6.20 -1.26 19.91
CA GLY A 166 6.81 -2.47 19.35
C GLY A 166 6.06 -3.77 19.68
N ASP A 167 4.75 -3.65 19.99
CA ASP A 167 3.91 -4.82 20.23
C ASP A 167 3.56 -5.51 18.90
N THR A 168 4.31 -6.52 18.56
CA THR A 168 4.07 -7.33 17.35
C THR A 168 3.01 -8.42 17.52
N ALA A 169 2.54 -8.66 18.74
CA ALA A 169 1.54 -9.70 19.04
C ALA A 169 0.10 -9.17 18.96
N THR A 170 -0.14 -7.96 19.49
CA THR A 170 -1.47 -7.34 19.55
C THR A 170 -1.58 -6.04 18.77
N GLY A 171 -0.48 -5.52 18.23
CA GLY A 171 -0.45 -4.36 17.35
C GLY A 171 -0.89 -4.68 15.92
N SER A 172 -1.40 -3.68 15.21
CA SER A 172 -1.67 -3.74 13.77
C SER A 172 -0.40 -3.38 13.01
N LEU A 173 0.30 -4.37 12.49
CA LEU A 173 1.47 -4.16 11.64
C LEU A 173 1.00 -4.04 10.18
N MET A 174 0.61 -2.84 9.77
CA MET A 174 0.14 -2.57 8.40
C MET A 174 1.28 -2.78 7.41
N ALA A 175 1.13 -3.74 6.49
CA ALA A 175 2.13 -4.06 5.47
C ALA A 175 1.48 -4.75 4.27
N GLY A 176 1.92 -4.42 3.07
CA GLY A 176 1.48 -5.03 1.83
C GLY A 176 2.09 -6.41 1.59
N GLN A 177 1.62 -7.08 0.55
CA GLN A 177 2.06 -8.44 0.20
C GLN A 177 3.54 -8.53 -0.16
N VAL A 178 4.16 -7.41 -0.55
CA VAL A 178 5.61 -7.32 -0.81
C VAL A 178 6.48 -7.43 0.46
N ALA A 179 5.88 -7.52 1.65
CA ALA A 179 6.63 -7.72 2.89
C ALA A 179 7.59 -8.92 2.82
N GLY A 180 7.20 -10.02 2.16
CA GLY A 180 8.05 -11.20 1.95
C GLY A 180 9.25 -10.99 1.01
N MET A 181 9.40 -9.81 0.42
CA MET A 181 10.53 -9.45 -0.46
C MET A 181 11.57 -8.59 0.25
N LEU A 182 11.35 -8.21 1.50
CA LEU A 182 12.20 -7.30 2.27
C LEU A 182 13.19 -8.12 3.12
N HIS A 183 14.49 -7.83 3.01
CA HIS A 183 15.52 -8.68 3.62
C HIS A 183 16.49 -7.93 4.53
N GLU A 184 16.53 -6.60 4.46
CA GLU A 184 17.48 -5.77 5.21
C GLU A 184 16.92 -4.38 5.49
N VAL A 185 17.50 -3.70 6.48
CA VAL A 185 17.28 -2.27 6.76
C VAL A 185 18.32 -1.49 5.97
N ARG A 186 17.88 -0.47 5.22
CA ARG A 186 18.76 0.38 4.39
C ARG A 186 18.30 1.84 4.42
N PRO A 187 19.17 2.79 4.08
CA PRO A 187 18.77 4.18 3.85
C PRO A 187 17.68 4.30 2.78
N VAL A 188 16.74 5.24 2.96
CA VAL A 188 15.67 5.51 1.96
C VAL A 188 16.25 5.78 0.59
N ALA A 189 17.36 6.54 0.50
CA ALA A 189 18.00 6.85 -0.77
C ALA A 189 18.39 5.60 -1.54
N GLU A 190 19.02 4.63 -0.88
CA GLU A 190 19.43 3.36 -1.52
C GLU A 190 18.22 2.53 -1.99
N ILE A 191 17.15 2.49 -1.19
CA ILE A 191 15.92 1.78 -1.57
C ILE A 191 15.31 2.39 -2.83
N LEU A 192 15.25 3.72 -2.91
CA LEU A 192 14.67 4.42 -4.06
C LEU A 192 15.57 4.35 -5.29
N ASP A 193 16.88 4.49 -5.11
CA ASP A 193 17.85 4.39 -6.20
C ASP A 193 17.84 2.97 -6.83
N GLU A 194 17.83 1.93 -5.99
CA GLU A 194 17.73 0.55 -6.48
C GLU A 194 16.40 0.29 -7.18
N LEU A 195 15.29 0.75 -6.61
CA LEU A 195 13.98 0.64 -7.23
C LEU A 195 13.99 1.24 -8.65
N TRP A 196 14.54 2.45 -8.78
CA TRP A 196 14.61 3.16 -10.05
C TRP A 196 15.58 2.51 -11.03
N GLU A 197 16.83 2.27 -10.62
CA GLU A 197 17.85 1.74 -11.52
C GLU A 197 17.55 0.32 -12.00
N SER A 198 17.11 -0.57 -11.09
CA SER A 198 16.72 -1.92 -11.48
C SER A 198 15.45 -1.92 -12.36
N GLY A 199 14.52 -1.00 -12.13
CA GLY A 199 13.35 -0.81 -13.00
C GLY A 199 13.73 -0.35 -14.39
N ARG A 200 14.61 0.64 -14.50
CA ARG A 200 15.14 1.15 -15.78
C ARG A 200 15.85 0.05 -16.56
N GLN A 201 16.71 -0.72 -15.89
CA GLN A 201 17.39 -1.86 -16.49
C GLN A 201 16.40 -2.92 -17.00
N ARG A 202 15.35 -3.19 -16.21
CA ARG A 202 14.31 -4.15 -16.60
C ARG A 202 13.54 -3.70 -17.83
N MET A 203 13.15 -2.42 -17.90
CA MET A 203 12.47 -1.86 -19.07
C MET A 203 13.35 -1.95 -20.32
N HIS A 204 14.64 -1.65 -20.18
CA HIS A 204 15.60 -1.78 -21.29
C HIS A 204 15.69 -3.24 -21.80
N SER A 205 15.87 -4.20 -20.89
CA SER A 205 15.91 -5.62 -21.26
C SER A 205 14.63 -6.12 -21.95
N LEU A 206 13.47 -5.56 -21.58
CA LEU A 206 12.21 -5.91 -22.23
C LEU A 206 12.10 -5.32 -23.64
N SER A 207 12.65 -4.12 -23.87
CA SER A 207 12.67 -3.50 -25.21
C SER A 207 13.55 -4.26 -26.21
N GLU A 208 14.54 -5.03 -25.75
CA GLU A 208 15.38 -5.87 -26.59
C GLU A 208 14.71 -7.19 -27.05
N LEU A 209 13.54 -7.52 -26.45
CA LEU A 209 12.76 -8.71 -26.82
C LEU A 209 11.74 -8.44 -27.93
N CYS A 210 11.52 -7.17 -28.29
CA CYS A 210 10.60 -6.72 -29.31
C CYS A 210 11.35 -6.27 -30.56
#